data_0801dafc332d16ad125304b72cdec080
#
_entry.id   0801dafc332d16ad125304b72cdec080
#
_cell.length_a   1.000
_cell.length_b   1.000
_cell.length_c   1.000
_cell.angle_alpha   90.00
_cell.angle_beta   90.00
_cell.angle_gamma   90.00
#
_symmetry.space_group_name_H-M   'P 1'
#
loop_
_entity.id
_entity.type
_entity.pdbx_description
1 polymer ?
#
loop_
_entity_poly.entity_id
_entity_poly.type
_entity_poly.pdbx_seq_one_letter_code
_entity_poly.pdbx_strand_id
1 'polypeptide(L)'
;MGSRQFSQKQKMAILDSAAQIGVKQAAELSGVHYTTIYDWRRQLKSMGKQLFFNYKPSYPGRGIKQITSEQENAVLDTWNDNPGFGPGQVRNQLRRQAVTISIGTVRSIMQANGYKGPKKKSDKEDLQRFEARRPLELAQMDILEFFINKLKVYILLLLDDFSRFILGWRLLTETSTDAVILSVQTAIDRYGKMQEILTDRGFVFYSWRGINRFEKFLQTQDIDHTHARPHHPQTLGKVEACNRRIKQELIDQQHFSNVHEAEAAIGNWVYNYNYKR
;
A
#
# COMPACT_ATOMS: atom_id res chain seq x y z
N MET A 1 -23.58 4.08 -4.75
CA MET A 1 -24.70 5.06 -4.79
C MET A 1 -24.90 5.58 -3.37
N GLY A 2 -24.67 6.90 -3.14
CA GLY A 2 -24.94 7.52 -1.84
C GLY A 2 -26.43 7.59 -1.57
N SER A 3 -26.88 7.22 -0.37
CA SER A 3 -28.29 7.34 0.02
C SER A 3 -28.71 8.81 -0.03
N ARG A 4 -29.74 9.15 -0.82
CA ARG A 4 -30.32 10.48 -0.84
C ARG A 4 -30.86 10.80 0.56
N GLN A 5 -30.37 11.87 1.17
CA GLN A 5 -30.90 12.37 2.45
C GLN A 5 -32.05 13.35 2.17
N PHE A 6 -33.22 13.09 2.71
CA PHE A 6 -34.40 13.95 2.62
C PHE A 6 -34.53 14.79 3.89
N SER A 7 -34.71 16.10 3.72
CA SER A 7 -35.08 17.00 4.83
C SER A 7 -36.47 16.68 5.37
N GLN A 8 -36.74 17.06 6.60
CA GLN A 8 -38.07 16.80 7.21
C GLN A 8 -39.21 17.52 6.43
N LYS A 9 -38.93 18.69 5.84
CA LYS A 9 -39.88 19.36 4.92
C LYS A 9 -40.18 18.50 3.68
N GLN A 10 -39.16 17.92 3.07
CA GLN A 10 -39.34 17.03 1.92
C GLN A 10 -40.08 15.75 2.27
N LYS A 11 -39.79 15.16 3.44
CA LYS A 11 -40.52 13.97 3.92
C LYS A 11 -42.00 14.28 4.13
N MET A 12 -42.32 15.42 4.72
CA MET A 12 -43.74 15.87 4.90
C MET A 12 -44.42 16.05 3.57
N ALA A 13 -43.81 16.77 2.60
CA ALA A 13 -44.39 16.97 1.28
C ALA A 13 -44.67 15.65 0.54
N ILE A 14 -43.76 14.67 0.67
CA ILE A 14 -43.92 13.32 0.10
C ILE A 14 -45.07 12.57 0.81
N LEU A 15 -45.18 12.69 2.14
CA LEU A 15 -46.27 12.08 2.92
C LEU A 15 -47.63 12.69 2.59
N ASP A 16 -47.69 14.02 2.39
CA ASP A 16 -48.91 14.73 1.97
C ASP A 16 -49.31 14.35 0.53
N SER A 17 -48.36 14.26 -0.38
CA SER A 17 -48.60 13.71 -1.72
C SER A 17 -49.07 12.26 -1.69
N ALA A 18 -48.45 11.40 -0.83
CA ALA A 18 -48.88 10.02 -0.69
C ALA A 18 -50.29 9.86 -0.08
N ALA A 19 -50.80 10.86 0.65
CA ALA A 19 -52.16 10.88 1.14
C ALA A 19 -53.17 11.24 0.02
N GLN A 20 -52.74 12.05 -0.96
CA GLN A 20 -53.61 12.52 -2.07
C GLN A 20 -53.65 11.55 -3.24
N ILE A 21 -52.48 11.08 -3.72
CA ILE A 21 -52.35 10.30 -4.96
C ILE A 21 -52.00 8.83 -4.71
N GLY A 22 -51.84 8.43 -3.46
CA GLY A 22 -51.44 7.07 -3.09
C GLY A 22 -49.94 6.85 -2.97
N VAL A 23 -49.56 5.87 -2.15
CA VAL A 23 -48.14 5.64 -1.79
C VAL A 23 -47.29 5.22 -2.98
N LYS A 24 -47.82 4.40 -3.90
CA LYS A 24 -47.04 3.91 -5.07
C LYS A 24 -46.68 5.05 -6.01
N GLN A 25 -47.66 5.91 -6.37
CA GLN A 25 -47.44 7.05 -7.27
C GLN A 25 -46.52 8.10 -6.62
N ALA A 26 -46.69 8.38 -5.33
CA ALA A 26 -45.83 9.30 -4.61
C ALA A 26 -44.39 8.78 -4.51
N ALA A 27 -44.19 7.45 -4.42
CA ALA A 27 -42.89 6.81 -4.42
C ALA A 27 -42.18 6.98 -5.77
N GLU A 28 -42.86 6.75 -6.87
CA GLU A 28 -42.35 6.95 -8.24
C GLU A 28 -41.95 8.41 -8.49
N LEU A 29 -42.82 9.36 -8.15
CA LEU A 29 -42.59 10.81 -8.36
C LEU A 29 -41.42 11.35 -7.51
N SER A 30 -41.24 10.81 -6.28
CA SER A 30 -40.18 11.27 -5.38
C SER A 30 -38.86 10.50 -5.52
N GLY A 31 -38.86 9.39 -6.26
CA GLY A 31 -37.71 8.50 -6.37
C GLY A 31 -37.32 7.80 -5.04
N VAL A 32 -38.31 7.58 -4.18
CA VAL A 32 -38.18 6.93 -2.87
C VAL A 32 -38.87 5.57 -2.93
N HIS A 33 -38.25 4.54 -2.32
CA HIS A 33 -38.91 3.25 -2.24
C HIS A 33 -40.16 3.35 -1.37
N TYR A 34 -41.27 2.72 -1.77
CA TYR A 34 -42.58 2.82 -1.08
C TYR A 34 -42.53 2.41 0.39
N THR A 35 -41.68 1.46 0.78
CA THR A 35 -41.49 1.05 2.19
C THR A 35 -40.99 2.21 3.06
N THR A 36 -40.13 3.08 2.52
CA THR A 36 -39.62 4.26 3.22
C THR A 36 -40.73 5.25 3.53
N ILE A 37 -41.72 5.40 2.63
CA ILE A 37 -42.90 6.25 2.86
C ILE A 37 -43.77 5.67 3.98
N TYR A 38 -43.93 4.33 4.03
CA TYR A 38 -44.63 3.66 5.16
C TYR A 38 -43.88 3.84 6.48
N ASP A 39 -42.58 3.77 6.49
CA ASP A 39 -41.77 4.01 7.70
C ASP A 39 -41.89 5.44 8.19
N TRP A 40 -41.85 6.43 7.29
CA TRP A 40 -42.09 7.84 7.66
C TRP A 40 -43.52 8.08 8.15
N ARG A 41 -44.51 7.42 7.56
CA ARG A 41 -45.91 7.48 8.02
C ARG A 41 -46.05 6.89 9.43
N ARG A 42 -45.41 5.77 9.71
CA ARG A 42 -45.37 5.16 11.04
C ARG A 42 -44.68 6.10 12.04
N GLN A 43 -43.56 6.69 11.66
CA GLN A 43 -42.81 7.63 12.48
C GLN A 43 -43.62 8.91 12.77
N LEU A 44 -44.29 9.47 11.76
CA LEU A 44 -45.19 10.62 11.93
C LEU A 44 -46.33 10.29 12.90
N LYS A 45 -46.93 9.11 12.78
CA LYS A 45 -48.03 8.65 13.67
C LYS A 45 -47.57 8.47 15.10
N SER A 46 -46.34 7.96 15.32
CA SER A 46 -45.80 7.68 16.66
C SER A 46 -45.40 8.93 17.42
N MET A 47 -44.80 9.92 16.76
CA MET A 47 -44.28 11.12 17.44
C MET A 47 -45.08 12.41 17.24
N GLY A 48 -46.06 12.39 16.34
CA GLY A 48 -46.88 13.56 16.00
C GLY A 48 -46.18 14.54 15.07
N LYS A 49 -47.00 15.42 14.43
CA LYS A 49 -46.56 16.32 13.37
C LYS A 49 -45.46 17.29 13.80
N GLN A 50 -45.59 17.86 14.98
CA GLN A 50 -44.67 18.88 15.49
C GLN A 50 -43.30 18.31 15.83
N LEU A 51 -43.26 17.13 16.49
CA LEU A 51 -42.01 16.43 16.80
C LEU A 51 -41.38 15.84 15.55
N PHE A 52 -42.16 15.30 14.62
CA PHE A 52 -41.67 14.80 13.36
C PHE A 52 -40.96 15.89 12.53
N PHE A 53 -41.56 17.09 12.47
CA PHE A 53 -40.99 18.21 11.72
C PHE A 53 -39.66 18.70 12.31
N ASN A 54 -39.53 18.71 13.64
CA ASN A 54 -38.33 19.12 14.36
C ASN A 54 -37.36 17.97 14.63
N TYR A 55 -37.70 16.74 14.22
CA TYR A 55 -36.89 15.56 14.46
C TYR A 55 -35.56 15.65 13.74
N LYS A 56 -34.51 15.75 14.50
CA LYS A 56 -33.13 15.53 14.04
C LYS A 56 -32.77 14.11 14.42
N PRO A 57 -32.56 13.18 13.47
CA PRO A 57 -32.10 11.86 13.82
C PRO A 57 -30.74 11.99 14.51
N SER A 58 -30.72 11.83 15.81
CA SER A 58 -29.48 11.59 16.52
C SER A 58 -29.16 10.13 16.23
N TYR A 59 -28.31 9.88 15.26
CA TYR A 59 -27.58 8.63 15.30
C TYR A 59 -26.74 8.71 16.57
N PRO A 60 -26.88 7.78 17.53
CA PRO A 60 -25.87 7.64 18.55
C PRO A 60 -24.61 7.32 17.76
N GLY A 61 -23.78 8.34 17.50
CA GLY A 61 -22.49 8.16 16.92
C GLY A 61 -21.86 7.03 17.72
N ARG A 62 -21.22 6.06 17.06
CA ARG A 62 -20.37 5.11 17.78
C ARG A 62 -19.54 5.97 18.71
N GLY A 63 -19.80 5.85 20.02
CA GLY A 63 -19.20 6.73 21.01
C GLY A 63 -17.71 6.86 20.68
N ILE A 64 -17.20 8.07 20.68
CA ILE A 64 -15.78 8.33 20.44
C ILE A 64 -15.07 7.45 21.45
N LYS A 65 -14.51 6.32 20.99
CA LYS A 65 -13.71 5.47 21.87
C LYS A 65 -12.58 6.35 22.34
N GLN A 66 -12.60 6.69 23.65
CA GLN A 66 -11.50 7.43 24.23
C GLN A 66 -10.23 6.59 24.04
N ILE A 67 -9.24 7.20 23.45
CA ILE A 67 -7.91 6.60 23.28
C ILE A 67 -7.30 6.59 24.69
N THR A 68 -6.90 5.42 25.18
CA THR A 68 -6.19 5.34 26.46
C THR A 68 -4.73 5.75 26.28
N SER A 69 -4.12 6.32 27.33
CA SER A 69 -2.70 6.69 27.29
C SER A 69 -1.80 5.49 26.96
N GLU A 70 -2.18 4.29 27.38
CA GLU A 70 -1.47 3.04 27.06
C GLU A 70 -1.50 2.74 25.56
N GLN A 71 -2.66 2.95 24.91
CA GLN A 71 -2.80 2.77 23.46
C GLN A 71 -2.01 3.81 22.69
N GLU A 72 -1.99 5.05 23.15
CA GLU A 72 -1.22 6.12 22.54
C GLU A 72 0.29 5.84 22.63
N ASN A 73 0.78 5.50 23.82
CA ASN A 73 2.19 5.13 24.03
C ASN A 73 2.58 3.93 23.16
N ALA A 74 1.78 2.85 23.15
CA ALA A 74 2.07 1.68 22.33
C ALA A 74 2.18 2.02 20.82
N VAL A 75 1.36 2.94 20.32
CA VAL A 75 1.45 3.42 18.92
C VAL A 75 2.74 4.20 18.68
N LEU A 76 3.08 5.11 19.59
CA LEU A 76 4.25 5.97 19.46
C LEU A 76 5.56 5.16 19.60
N ASP A 77 5.63 4.25 20.57
CA ASP A 77 6.80 3.37 20.74
C ASP A 77 6.99 2.49 19.51
N THR A 78 5.93 1.83 19.03
CA THR A 78 6.01 1.02 17.80
C THR A 78 6.43 1.85 16.58
N TRP A 79 5.99 3.10 16.48
CA TRP A 79 6.37 3.97 15.38
C TRP A 79 7.81 4.47 15.49
N ASN A 80 8.28 4.81 16.69
CA ASN A 80 9.67 5.21 16.95
C ASN A 80 10.65 4.06 16.69
N ASP A 81 10.28 2.84 17.05
CA ASP A 81 11.09 1.64 16.78
C ASP A 81 11.14 1.28 15.29
N ASN A 82 10.21 1.81 14.48
CA ASN A 82 10.09 1.53 13.04
C ASN A 82 9.93 2.84 12.24
N PRO A 83 11.00 3.64 12.11
CA PRO A 83 10.98 4.88 11.35
C PRO A 83 10.51 4.65 9.90
N GLY A 84 9.71 5.57 9.39
CA GLY A 84 9.17 5.46 8.03
C GLY A 84 7.92 4.58 7.87
N PHE A 85 7.49 3.85 8.91
CA PHE A 85 6.25 3.09 8.85
C PHE A 85 5.02 4.01 8.79
N GLY A 86 4.08 3.65 7.91
CA GLY A 86 2.76 4.29 7.88
C GLY A 86 1.77 3.63 8.87
N PRO A 87 0.59 4.26 9.09
CA PRO A 87 -0.39 3.80 10.09
C PRO A 87 -0.83 2.33 9.93
N GLY A 88 -0.87 1.83 8.69
CA GLY A 88 -1.22 0.43 8.42
C GLY A 88 -0.16 -0.56 8.92
N GLN A 89 1.12 -0.19 8.78
CA GLN A 89 2.26 -1.01 9.19
C GLN A 89 2.39 -1.01 10.71
N VAL A 90 2.30 0.17 11.37
CA VAL A 90 2.27 0.30 12.82
C VAL A 90 1.14 -0.55 13.42
N ARG A 91 -0.10 -0.45 12.87
CA ARG A 91 -1.21 -1.30 13.31
C ARG A 91 -0.90 -2.79 13.19
N ASN A 92 -0.25 -3.22 12.11
CA ASN A 92 0.08 -4.63 11.91
C ASN A 92 1.12 -5.12 12.93
N GLN A 93 2.09 -4.30 13.31
CA GLN A 93 3.05 -4.63 14.39
C GLN A 93 2.33 -4.73 15.74
N LEU A 94 1.47 -3.76 16.07
CA LEU A 94 0.66 -3.79 17.30
C LEU A 94 -0.19 -5.07 17.42
N ARG A 95 -0.79 -5.52 16.29
CA ARG A 95 -1.54 -6.78 16.27
C ARG A 95 -0.68 -8.01 16.60
N ARG A 96 0.57 -8.03 16.16
CA ARG A 96 1.52 -9.11 16.51
C ARG A 96 1.88 -9.12 18.00
N GLN A 97 1.80 -7.97 18.64
CA GLN A 97 1.95 -7.78 20.09
C GLN A 97 0.63 -7.96 20.85
N ALA A 98 -0.41 -8.55 20.22
CA ALA A 98 -1.76 -8.72 20.76
C ALA A 98 -2.51 -7.40 21.08
N VAL A 99 -2.01 -6.24 20.59
CA VAL A 99 -2.68 -4.94 20.78
C VAL A 99 -3.60 -4.65 19.61
N THR A 100 -4.91 -4.56 19.88
CA THR A 100 -5.93 -4.33 18.85
C THR A 100 -6.39 -2.88 18.82
N ILE A 101 -5.94 -2.11 17.83
CA ILE A 101 -6.29 -0.71 17.61
C ILE A 101 -6.77 -0.54 16.15
N SER A 102 -7.76 0.35 15.94
CA SER A 102 -8.23 0.64 14.58
C SER A 102 -7.17 1.45 13.80
N ILE A 103 -7.08 1.23 12.48
CA ILE A 103 -6.16 2.00 11.62
C ILE A 103 -6.45 3.50 11.65
N GLY A 104 -7.72 3.89 11.85
CA GLY A 104 -8.13 5.29 12.01
C GLY A 104 -7.55 5.90 13.27
N THR A 105 -7.62 5.18 14.40
CA THR A 105 -7.05 5.61 15.68
C THR A 105 -5.54 5.75 15.60
N VAL A 106 -4.84 4.74 15.06
CA VAL A 106 -3.38 4.80 14.85
C VAL A 106 -2.99 6.01 14.00
N ARG A 107 -3.73 6.24 12.89
CA ARG A 107 -3.49 7.41 12.02
C ARG A 107 -3.69 8.73 12.77
N SER A 108 -4.74 8.86 13.58
CA SER A 108 -5.01 10.07 14.33
C SER A 108 -3.91 10.36 15.35
N ILE A 109 -3.44 9.35 16.07
CA ILE A 109 -2.33 9.47 17.04
C ILE A 109 -1.05 9.91 16.30
N MET A 110 -0.68 9.21 15.23
CA MET A 110 0.52 9.55 14.46
C MET A 110 0.45 10.96 13.86
N GLN A 111 -0.72 11.39 13.35
CA GLN A 111 -0.91 12.74 12.81
C GLN A 111 -0.80 13.83 13.87
N ALA A 112 -1.33 13.59 15.07
CA ALA A 112 -1.18 14.49 16.22
C ALA A 112 0.30 14.65 16.63
N ASN A 113 1.13 13.63 16.35
CA ASN A 113 2.56 13.60 16.66
C ASN A 113 3.45 13.82 15.40
N GLY A 114 2.94 14.52 14.38
CA GLY A 114 3.75 15.02 13.25
C GLY A 114 3.81 14.10 12.01
N TYR A 115 3.10 12.96 11.98
CA TYR A 115 3.04 12.14 10.78
C TYR A 115 2.38 12.88 9.62
N LYS A 116 3.12 13.00 8.53
CA LYS A 116 2.62 13.55 7.26
C LYS A 116 2.43 12.40 6.28
N GLY A 117 1.20 12.04 6.00
CA GLY A 117 0.88 11.02 4.99
C GLY A 117 1.36 11.41 3.59
N PRO A 118 1.54 10.45 2.68
CA PRO A 118 1.90 10.74 1.30
C PRO A 118 0.84 11.65 0.67
N LYS A 119 1.29 12.67 -0.08
CA LYS A 119 0.38 13.54 -0.85
C LYS A 119 -0.43 12.65 -1.82
N LYS A 120 -1.75 12.82 -1.85
CA LYS A 120 -2.59 12.19 -2.87
C LYS A 120 -2.06 12.58 -4.24
N LYS A 121 -1.63 11.62 -5.05
CA LYS A 121 -1.39 11.83 -6.47
C LYS A 121 -2.76 11.99 -7.14
N SER A 122 -2.88 13.00 -8.02
CA SER A 122 -4.05 13.17 -8.90
C SER A 122 -4.33 11.88 -9.69
N ASP A 123 -5.60 11.68 -10.03
CA ASP A 123 -6.08 10.51 -10.76
C ASP A 123 -5.16 10.16 -11.93
N LYS A 124 -4.61 8.97 -11.86
CA LYS A 124 -3.89 8.37 -12.97
C LYS A 124 -4.87 7.53 -13.77
N GLU A 125 -4.80 7.65 -15.09
CA GLU A 125 -5.48 6.76 -16.03
C GLU A 125 -5.43 5.30 -15.57
N ASP A 126 -6.48 4.55 -15.86
CA ASP A 126 -6.59 3.11 -15.55
C ASP A 126 -5.48 2.31 -16.24
N LEU A 127 -4.38 2.20 -15.54
CA LEU A 127 -3.21 1.50 -16.01
C LEU A 127 -3.36 0.01 -15.64
N GLN A 128 -3.42 -0.85 -16.63
CA GLN A 128 -3.47 -2.30 -16.43
C GLN A 128 -2.32 -2.74 -15.53
N ARG A 129 -2.68 -3.25 -14.34
CA ARG A 129 -1.70 -3.83 -13.41
C ARG A 129 -1.30 -5.19 -13.92
N PHE A 130 -0.05 -5.32 -14.34
CA PHE A 130 0.56 -6.61 -14.56
C PHE A 130 0.96 -7.21 -13.20
N GLU A 131 0.60 -8.46 -12.96
CA GLU A 131 0.94 -9.19 -11.74
C GLU A 131 1.13 -10.66 -12.07
N ALA A 132 2.25 -11.24 -11.63
CA ALA A 132 2.49 -12.67 -11.72
C ALA A 132 1.40 -13.44 -10.95
N ARG A 133 1.07 -14.64 -11.39
CA ARG A 133 -0.02 -15.46 -10.82
C ARG A 133 0.45 -16.33 -9.65
N ARG A 134 1.77 -16.57 -9.56
CA ARG A 134 2.39 -17.45 -8.56
C ARG A 134 3.81 -16.99 -8.25
N PRO A 135 4.39 -17.41 -7.10
CA PRO A 135 5.79 -17.16 -6.80
C PRO A 135 6.71 -17.72 -7.87
N LEU A 136 7.85 -17.05 -8.09
CA LEU A 136 8.90 -17.41 -9.05
C LEU A 136 8.46 -17.43 -10.53
N GLU A 137 7.26 -16.98 -10.86
CA GLU A 137 6.84 -16.79 -12.25
C GLU A 137 7.56 -15.61 -12.88
N LEU A 138 7.62 -14.49 -12.16
CA LEU A 138 8.34 -13.29 -12.57
C LEU A 138 9.10 -12.70 -11.38
N ALA A 139 10.37 -12.39 -11.57
CA ALA A 139 11.13 -11.57 -10.64
C ALA A 139 11.49 -10.22 -11.26
N GLN A 140 11.49 -9.16 -10.48
CA GLN A 140 11.93 -7.83 -10.88
C GLN A 140 13.28 -7.53 -10.26
N MET A 141 14.23 -7.04 -11.06
CA MET A 141 15.56 -6.67 -10.58
C MET A 141 15.84 -5.20 -10.88
N ASP A 142 16.40 -4.52 -9.89
CA ASP A 142 16.75 -3.09 -10.01
C ASP A 142 17.91 -2.74 -9.08
N ILE A 143 18.57 -1.62 -9.37
CA ILE A 143 19.72 -1.11 -8.61
C ILE A 143 19.36 0.24 -8.02
N LEU A 144 19.41 0.36 -6.70
CA LEU A 144 19.28 1.61 -5.96
C LEU A 144 20.65 2.19 -5.63
N GLU A 145 20.88 3.43 -5.99
CA GLU A 145 22.11 4.18 -5.67
C GLU A 145 21.91 5.04 -4.41
N PHE A 146 22.95 5.06 -3.53
CA PHE A 146 23.02 6.00 -2.42
C PHE A 146 24.49 6.27 -2.02
N PHE A 147 24.71 7.09 -1.00
CA PHE A 147 26.04 7.50 -0.58
C PHE A 147 26.32 7.16 0.90
N ILE A 148 27.51 6.66 1.16
CA ILE A 148 28.09 6.48 2.51
C ILE A 148 29.35 7.36 2.58
N ASN A 149 29.33 8.43 3.38
CA ASN A 149 30.49 9.33 3.52
C ASN A 149 31.14 9.74 2.18
N LYS A 150 30.31 10.18 1.21
CA LYS A 150 30.71 10.55 -0.17
C LYS A 150 31.10 9.36 -1.07
N LEU A 151 31.21 8.14 -0.55
CA LEU A 151 31.38 6.95 -1.36
C LEU A 151 30.01 6.58 -1.96
N LYS A 152 29.93 6.49 -3.28
CA LYS A 152 28.77 6.00 -3.98
C LYS A 152 28.69 4.48 -3.83
N VAL A 153 27.54 3.99 -3.41
CA VAL A 153 27.25 2.56 -3.25
C VAL A 153 25.91 2.21 -3.86
N TYR A 154 25.71 0.93 -4.13
CA TYR A 154 24.58 0.42 -4.88
C TYR A 154 23.96 -0.77 -4.14
N ILE A 155 22.64 -0.79 -4.03
CA ILE A 155 21.89 -1.96 -3.58
C ILE A 155 21.26 -2.60 -4.81
N LEU A 156 21.70 -3.80 -5.15
CA LEU A 156 21.02 -4.66 -6.11
C LEU A 156 19.91 -5.41 -5.38
N LEU A 157 18.68 -5.31 -5.88
CA LEU A 157 17.51 -6.04 -5.35
C LEU A 157 16.91 -6.94 -6.42
N LEU A 158 16.61 -8.18 -6.05
CA LEU A 158 15.82 -9.15 -6.83
C LEU A 158 14.54 -9.45 -6.05
N LEU A 159 13.40 -9.02 -6.56
CA LEU A 159 12.08 -9.06 -5.92
C LEU A 159 11.14 -10.00 -6.67
N ASP A 160 10.50 -10.94 -5.99
CA ASP A 160 9.42 -11.74 -6.55
C ASP A 160 8.19 -10.86 -6.82
N ASP A 161 7.68 -10.90 -8.04
CA ASP A 161 6.57 -10.05 -8.48
C ASP A 161 5.26 -10.39 -7.78
N PHE A 162 5.00 -11.66 -7.49
CA PHE A 162 3.78 -12.13 -6.84
C PHE A 162 3.77 -11.84 -5.34
N SER A 163 4.74 -12.37 -4.61
CA SER A 163 4.79 -12.30 -3.15
C SER A 163 5.36 -11.00 -2.61
N ARG A 164 6.11 -10.25 -3.41
CA ARG A 164 6.95 -9.11 -3.00
C ARG A 164 8.13 -9.51 -2.11
N PHE A 165 8.43 -10.79 -2.03
CA PHE A 165 9.56 -11.31 -1.27
C PHE A 165 10.88 -10.93 -1.96
N ILE A 166 11.86 -10.45 -1.22
CA ILE A 166 13.20 -10.18 -1.73
C ILE A 166 13.94 -11.50 -1.81
N LEU A 167 14.09 -12.02 -3.03
CA LEU A 167 14.81 -13.27 -3.33
C LEU A 167 16.32 -13.13 -3.19
N GLY A 168 16.85 -11.94 -3.48
CA GLY A 168 18.27 -11.63 -3.41
C GLY A 168 18.53 -10.14 -3.25
N TRP A 169 19.63 -9.84 -2.57
CA TRP A 169 20.15 -8.48 -2.46
C TRP A 169 21.67 -8.49 -2.31
N ARG A 170 22.32 -7.42 -2.73
CA ARG A 170 23.75 -7.19 -2.50
C ARG A 170 24.02 -5.70 -2.35
N LEU A 171 24.95 -5.36 -1.45
CA LEU A 171 25.54 -4.04 -1.38
C LEU A 171 26.85 -4.04 -2.17
N LEU A 172 27.00 -3.12 -3.10
CA LEU A 172 28.10 -3.06 -4.05
C LEU A 172 28.74 -1.66 -4.01
N THR A 173 30.05 -1.60 -4.12
CA THR A 173 30.81 -0.33 -4.31
C THR A 173 30.92 0.04 -5.79
N GLU A 174 30.75 -0.94 -6.67
CA GLU A 174 30.66 -0.74 -8.12
C GLU A 174 29.66 -1.75 -8.72
N THR A 175 28.99 -1.35 -9.80
CA THR A 175 28.07 -2.23 -10.50
C THR A 175 28.81 -3.13 -11.47
N SER A 176 28.59 -4.45 -11.40
CA SER A 176 29.19 -5.42 -12.31
C SER A 176 28.19 -6.50 -12.72
N THR A 177 28.33 -6.98 -13.94
CA THR A 177 27.52 -8.09 -14.45
C THR A 177 27.74 -9.38 -13.63
N ASP A 178 28.92 -9.58 -13.10
CA ASP A 178 29.24 -10.76 -12.27
C ASP A 178 28.47 -10.73 -10.93
N ALA A 179 28.33 -9.55 -10.32
CA ALA A 179 27.53 -9.39 -9.09
C ALA A 179 26.05 -9.68 -9.35
N VAL A 180 25.54 -9.28 -10.53
CA VAL A 180 24.16 -9.56 -10.97
C VAL A 180 23.97 -11.06 -11.13
N ILE A 181 24.85 -11.74 -11.88
CA ILE A 181 24.81 -13.19 -12.11
C ILE A 181 24.85 -13.93 -10.77
N LEU A 182 25.78 -13.56 -9.90
CA LEU A 182 25.92 -14.21 -8.60
C LEU A 182 24.68 -14.02 -7.71
N SER A 183 24.00 -12.88 -7.79
CA SER A 183 22.75 -12.65 -7.07
C SER A 183 21.62 -13.55 -7.55
N VAL A 184 21.47 -13.70 -8.86
CA VAL A 184 20.45 -14.59 -9.45
C VAL A 184 20.78 -16.04 -9.14
N GLN A 185 22.05 -16.48 -9.29
CA GLN A 185 22.45 -17.85 -8.98
C GLN A 185 22.17 -18.18 -7.51
N THR A 186 22.54 -17.28 -6.58
CA THR A 186 22.26 -17.47 -5.15
C THR A 186 20.76 -17.60 -4.86
N ALA A 187 19.92 -16.83 -5.58
CA ALA A 187 18.47 -16.90 -5.44
C ALA A 187 17.92 -18.22 -5.98
N ILE A 188 18.43 -18.70 -7.13
CA ILE A 188 18.07 -20.01 -7.71
C ILE A 188 18.43 -21.14 -6.75
N ASP A 189 19.62 -21.14 -6.21
CA ASP A 189 20.11 -22.19 -5.29
C ASP A 189 19.26 -22.25 -4.01
N ARG A 190 18.75 -21.12 -3.56
CA ARG A 190 18.02 -21.02 -2.29
C ARG A 190 16.50 -21.20 -2.42
N TYR A 191 15.90 -20.72 -3.48
CA TYR A 191 14.44 -20.64 -3.63
C TYR A 191 13.91 -21.39 -4.85
N GLY A 192 14.78 -21.79 -5.76
CA GLY A 192 14.42 -22.39 -7.02
C GLY A 192 14.45 -21.41 -8.19
N LYS A 193 14.30 -21.93 -9.40
CA LYS A 193 14.41 -21.20 -10.66
C LYS A 193 13.18 -20.30 -10.87
N MET A 194 13.41 -19.04 -11.22
CA MET A 194 12.41 -18.12 -11.74
C MET A 194 12.14 -18.40 -13.22
N GLN A 195 10.92 -18.18 -13.69
CA GLN A 195 10.60 -18.35 -15.11
C GLN A 195 11.07 -17.16 -15.93
N GLU A 196 10.88 -15.94 -15.39
CA GLU A 196 11.21 -14.70 -16.08
C GLU A 196 11.86 -13.70 -15.12
N ILE A 197 12.82 -12.94 -15.61
CA ILE A 197 13.40 -11.79 -14.91
C ILE A 197 13.17 -10.53 -15.72
N LEU A 198 12.59 -9.52 -15.07
CA LEU A 198 12.34 -8.19 -15.64
C LEU A 198 13.35 -7.19 -15.07
N THR A 199 14.08 -6.50 -15.96
CA THR A 199 15.05 -5.45 -15.62
C THR A 199 14.77 -4.16 -16.40
N ASP A 200 15.45 -3.08 -16.01
CA ASP A 200 15.63 -1.95 -16.91
C ASP A 200 16.68 -2.28 -18.00
N ARG A 201 17.02 -1.28 -18.81
CA ARG A 201 18.07 -1.37 -19.83
C ARG A 201 19.42 -0.87 -19.34
N GLY A 202 19.71 -0.98 -18.04
CA GLY A 202 21.00 -0.66 -17.46
C GLY A 202 22.12 -1.51 -18.10
N PHE A 203 23.31 -0.95 -18.21
CA PHE A 203 24.46 -1.58 -18.89
C PHE A 203 24.87 -2.94 -18.30
N VAL A 204 24.57 -3.20 -17.05
CA VAL A 204 24.84 -4.49 -16.38
C VAL A 204 23.85 -5.58 -16.79
N PHE A 205 22.64 -5.19 -17.21
CA PHE A 205 21.56 -6.09 -17.59
C PHE A 205 21.42 -6.26 -19.11
N TYR A 206 21.80 -5.23 -19.87
CA TYR A 206 21.54 -5.17 -21.31
C TYR A 206 22.72 -4.60 -22.07
N SER A 207 22.93 -5.09 -23.29
CA SER A 207 23.89 -4.54 -24.25
C SER A 207 23.25 -4.36 -25.63
N TRP A 208 23.37 -3.15 -26.18
CA TRP A 208 22.90 -2.85 -27.52
C TRP A 208 23.81 -3.43 -28.65
N ARG A 209 25.02 -3.91 -28.27
CA ARG A 209 26.00 -4.49 -29.21
C ARG A 209 25.86 -6.01 -29.39
N GLY A 210 24.90 -6.65 -28.70
CA GLY A 210 24.69 -8.08 -28.72
C GLY A 210 24.40 -8.65 -27.33
N ILE A 211 24.28 -9.96 -27.24
CA ILE A 211 23.95 -10.68 -26.02
C ILE A 211 25.11 -10.51 -25.00
N ASN A 212 24.82 -9.91 -23.85
CA ASN A 212 25.82 -9.75 -22.78
C ASN A 212 25.98 -11.02 -21.93
N ARG A 213 26.92 -11.00 -20.95
CA ARG A 213 27.18 -12.16 -20.08
C ARG A 213 25.99 -12.53 -19.21
N PHE A 214 25.21 -11.56 -18.74
CA PHE A 214 24.02 -11.81 -17.95
C PHE A 214 22.93 -12.48 -18.77
N GLU A 215 22.65 -11.97 -19.98
CA GLU A 215 21.68 -12.57 -20.89
C GLU A 215 22.08 -14.01 -21.28
N LYS A 216 23.39 -14.24 -21.54
CA LYS A 216 23.90 -15.61 -21.78
C LYS A 216 23.69 -16.53 -20.59
N PHE A 217 23.95 -16.04 -19.38
CA PHE A 217 23.70 -16.79 -18.16
C PHE A 217 22.22 -17.15 -18.03
N LEU A 218 21.30 -16.20 -18.22
CA LEU A 218 19.87 -16.48 -18.14
C LEU A 218 19.42 -17.51 -19.20
N GLN A 219 19.95 -17.43 -20.42
CA GLN A 219 19.71 -18.44 -21.47
C GLN A 219 20.20 -19.84 -21.04
N THR A 220 21.37 -19.96 -20.43
CA THR A 220 21.86 -21.25 -19.92
C THR A 220 21.02 -21.82 -18.77
N GLN A 221 20.37 -20.94 -18.03
CA GLN A 221 19.44 -21.33 -16.95
C GLN A 221 18.01 -21.54 -17.46
N ASP A 222 17.74 -21.32 -18.74
CA ASP A 222 16.38 -21.35 -19.31
C ASP A 222 15.43 -20.42 -18.53
N ILE A 223 15.84 -19.14 -18.38
CA ILE A 223 15.10 -18.08 -17.74
C ILE A 223 14.87 -16.99 -18.79
N ASP A 224 13.60 -16.60 -18.97
CA ASP A 224 13.25 -15.52 -19.90
C ASP A 224 13.73 -14.17 -19.34
N HIS A 225 14.23 -13.30 -20.23
CA HIS A 225 14.65 -11.96 -19.88
C HIS A 225 13.80 -10.92 -20.60
N THR A 226 13.05 -10.15 -19.84
CA THR A 226 12.23 -9.04 -20.35
C THR A 226 12.77 -7.71 -19.88
N HIS A 227 12.77 -6.73 -20.77
CA HIS A 227 13.18 -5.37 -20.47
C HIS A 227 11.97 -4.45 -20.31
N ALA A 228 11.99 -3.61 -19.29
CA ALA A 228 11.00 -2.55 -19.13
C ALA A 228 11.00 -1.65 -20.39
N ARG A 229 9.81 -1.37 -20.92
CA ARG A 229 9.66 -0.48 -22.07
C ARG A 229 10.06 0.95 -21.68
N PRO A 230 10.79 1.68 -22.54
CA PRO A 230 11.04 3.09 -22.32
C PRO A 230 9.73 3.83 -22.11
N HIS A 231 9.68 4.73 -21.15
CA HIS A 231 8.50 5.53 -20.78
C HIS A 231 7.28 4.76 -20.25
N HIS A 232 7.40 3.46 -19.93
CA HIS A 232 6.38 2.72 -19.19
C HIS A 232 6.89 2.34 -17.77
N PRO A 233 6.91 3.28 -16.82
CA PRO A 233 7.46 3.08 -15.46
C PRO A 233 6.70 2.06 -14.64
N GLN A 234 5.59 1.53 -15.16
CA GLN A 234 4.73 0.59 -14.45
C GLN A 234 5.29 -0.83 -14.38
N THR A 235 6.13 -1.19 -15.34
CA THR A 235 6.66 -2.56 -15.46
C THR A 235 7.56 -2.92 -14.25
N LEU A 236 8.40 -2.00 -13.77
CA LEU A 236 9.28 -2.15 -12.60
C LEU A 236 8.71 -1.54 -11.31
N GLY A 237 7.47 -1.11 -11.33
CA GLY A 237 6.86 -0.35 -10.22
C GLY A 237 6.88 -1.05 -8.86
N LYS A 238 7.03 -2.38 -8.81
CA LYS A 238 7.06 -3.15 -7.56
C LYS A 238 8.44 -3.12 -6.91
N VAL A 239 9.50 -3.35 -7.67
CA VAL A 239 10.88 -3.22 -7.17
C VAL A 239 11.22 -1.76 -6.88
N GLU A 240 10.75 -0.80 -7.69
CA GLU A 240 10.86 0.64 -7.40
C GLU A 240 10.15 1.02 -6.09
N ALA A 241 8.98 0.43 -5.82
CA ALA A 241 8.29 0.63 -4.55
C ALA A 241 9.06 0.03 -3.36
N CYS A 242 9.76 -1.10 -3.56
CA CYS A 242 10.65 -1.69 -2.57
C CYS A 242 11.87 -0.78 -2.34
N ASN A 243 12.52 -0.30 -3.40
CA ASN A 243 13.62 0.65 -3.36
C ASN A 243 13.26 1.93 -2.61
N ARG A 244 12.08 2.49 -2.87
CA ARG A 244 11.59 3.66 -2.14
C ARG A 244 11.40 3.37 -0.65
N ARG A 245 10.97 2.18 -0.28
CA ARG A 245 10.76 1.79 1.12
C ARG A 245 12.07 1.65 1.87
N ILE A 246 13.05 0.91 1.31
CA ILE A 246 14.36 0.79 1.97
C ILE A 246 15.02 2.16 2.12
N LYS A 247 14.83 3.04 1.14
CA LYS A 247 15.31 4.42 1.23
C LYS A 247 14.64 5.16 2.40
N GLN A 248 13.32 5.17 2.46
CA GLN A 248 12.56 5.90 3.47
C GLN A 248 12.67 5.32 4.89
N GLU A 249 12.79 4.00 5.01
CA GLU A 249 12.73 3.30 6.29
C GLU A 249 14.12 3.04 6.89
N LEU A 250 15.17 3.08 6.06
CA LEU A 250 16.53 2.80 6.49
C LEU A 250 17.52 3.90 6.07
N ILE A 251 17.72 4.11 4.76
CA ILE A 251 18.80 4.95 4.25
C ILE A 251 18.65 6.42 4.66
N ASP A 252 17.42 6.95 4.58
CA ASP A 252 17.13 8.35 4.95
C ASP A 252 16.99 8.56 6.47
N GLN A 253 17.00 7.48 7.28
CA GLN A 253 16.79 7.54 8.73
C GLN A 253 18.09 7.51 9.55
N GLN A 254 19.18 7.02 8.97
CA GLN A 254 20.45 6.90 9.70
C GLN A 254 21.65 7.16 8.79
N HIS A 255 22.77 7.55 9.40
CA HIS A 255 24.05 7.67 8.72
C HIS A 255 24.89 6.43 8.98
N PHE A 256 25.47 5.88 7.93
CA PHE A 256 26.39 4.77 8.01
C PHE A 256 27.83 5.26 8.07
N SER A 257 28.60 4.74 9.02
CA SER A 257 30.01 5.08 9.16
C SER A 257 30.89 4.40 8.09
N ASN A 258 30.47 3.22 7.63
CA ASN A 258 31.18 2.41 6.64
C ASN A 258 30.25 1.44 5.90
N VAL A 259 30.76 0.78 4.87
CA VAL A 259 30.02 -0.15 4.02
C VAL A 259 29.53 -1.40 4.81
N HIS A 260 30.34 -1.90 5.74
CA HIS A 260 30.00 -3.09 6.53
C HIS A 260 28.81 -2.84 7.47
N GLU A 261 28.77 -1.69 8.10
CA GLU A 261 27.62 -1.26 8.92
C GLU A 261 26.34 -1.15 8.07
N ALA A 262 26.45 -0.54 6.89
CA ALA A 262 25.34 -0.42 5.97
C ALA A 262 24.85 -1.81 5.50
N GLU A 263 25.77 -2.73 5.19
CA GLU A 263 25.44 -4.11 4.78
C GLU A 263 24.67 -4.85 5.88
N ALA A 264 25.15 -4.78 7.12
CA ALA A 264 24.47 -5.39 8.27
C ALA A 264 23.06 -4.79 8.48
N ALA A 265 22.92 -3.47 8.39
CA ALA A 265 21.63 -2.79 8.54
C ALA A 265 20.66 -3.16 7.42
N ILE A 266 21.13 -3.21 6.17
CA ILE A 266 20.32 -3.63 5.01
C ILE A 266 19.89 -5.09 5.19
N GLY A 267 20.79 -5.99 5.63
CA GLY A 267 20.46 -7.39 5.90
C GLY A 267 19.35 -7.54 6.94
N ASN A 268 19.42 -6.80 8.02
CA ASN A 268 18.39 -6.77 9.05
C ASN A 268 17.06 -6.21 8.52
N TRP A 269 17.13 -5.15 7.72
CA TRP A 269 15.93 -4.59 7.09
C TRP A 269 15.27 -5.58 6.13
N VAL A 270 16.04 -6.26 5.26
CA VAL A 270 15.54 -7.28 4.33
C VAL A 270 14.92 -8.45 5.08
N TYR A 271 15.56 -8.92 6.16
CA TYR A 271 14.99 -9.96 7.02
C TYR A 271 13.63 -9.53 7.60
N ASN A 272 13.56 -8.33 8.16
CA ASN A 272 12.31 -7.80 8.71
C ASN A 272 11.25 -7.58 7.62
N TYR A 273 11.66 -7.12 6.43
CA TYR A 273 10.78 -6.95 5.28
C TYR A 273 10.17 -8.27 4.84
N ASN A 274 10.96 -9.32 4.73
CA ASN A 274 10.54 -10.64 4.25
C ASN A 274 9.71 -11.43 5.27
N TYR A 275 10.07 -11.37 6.55
CA TYR A 275 9.54 -12.31 7.54
C TYR A 275 8.70 -11.65 8.65
N LYS A 276 8.82 -10.34 8.86
CA LYS A 276 8.13 -9.65 9.97
C LYS A 276 7.15 -8.57 9.52
N ARG A 277 6.99 -8.36 8.23
CA ARG A 277 6.15 -7.28 7.70
C ARG A 277 4.71 -7.67 7.34
#